data_b13803ab3422e2937a23cb1fe1935f40
#
_entry.id   b13803ab3422e2937a23cb1fe1935f40
#
_cell.length_a   1.000
_cell.length_b   1.000
_cell.length_c   1.000
_cell.angle_alpha   90.00
_cell.angle_beta   90.00
_cell.angle_gamma   90.00
#
_symmetry.space_group_name_H-M   'P 1'
#
loop_
_entity.id
_entity.type
_entity.pdbx_description
1 polymer ?
#
loop_
_entity_poly.entity_id
_entity_poly.type
_entity_poly.pdbx_seq_one_letter_code
_entity_poly.pdbx_strand_id
1 'polypeptide(L)'
;MTPPADYGYHSATATWAQSYLAPQVTRLLGGTGNGPVLDLGCGNGSLARTLLAQGHDVYGVDASESGIDIANAQTPGRFFVLDLNTTSLPAELADRRFNTVISTEVIEHLYDPRALLASARRALAPGGRLILSTPYHGYLKNVALALSGKLDGHFTVLWDGGHIKFFSRATLTQLLRQEGFEVTAFAGAGRMPWLWKSMVLCANML
;
A
#
# COMPACT_ATOMS: atom_id res chain seq x y z
N MET A 1 -0.18 14.33 -20.01
CA MET A 1 -0.04 14.13 -18.55
C MET A 1 1.44 14.08 -18.26
N THR A 2 1.94 14.85 -17.31
CA THR A 2 3.32 14.73 -16.84
C THR A 2 3.45 13.36 -16.17
N PRO A 3 4.47 12.55 -16.47
CA PRO A 3 4.68 11.30 -15.76
C PRO A 3 4.76 11.58 -14.25
N PRO A 4 4.29 10.66 -13.39
CA PRO A 4 4.47 10.81 -11.96
C PRO A 4 5.96 11.01 -11.70
N ALA A 5 6.29 11.99 -10.85
CA ALA A 5 7.68 12.23 -10.49
C ALA A 5 8.25 10.96 -9.84
N ASP A 6 9.43 10.54 -10.30
CA ASP A 6 10.14 9.44 -9.64
C ASP A 6 10.33 9.80 -8.17
N TYR A 7 9.91 8.92 -7.26
CA TYR A 7 10.02 9.14 -5.81
C TYR A 7 11.48 9.25 -5.34
N GLY A 8 12.45 8.92 -6.22
CA GLY A 8 13.88 9.10 -6.00
C GLY A 8 14.43 8.17 -4.93
N TYR A 9 14.20 6.88 -5.04
CA TYR A 9 14.83 5.91 -4.14
C TYR A 9 16.34 5.83 -4.37
N HIS A 10 17.12 5.85 -3.27
CA HIS A 10 18.59 5.80 -3.32
C HIS A 10 19.16 4.55 -2.64
N SER A 11 18.35 3.73 -2.00
CA SER A 11 18.79 2.52 -1.30
C SER A 11 17.70 1.47 -1.21
N ALA A 12 18.10 0.22 -0.97
CA ALA A 12 17.21 -0.90 -0.69
C ALA A 12 16.68 -0.93 0.75
N THR A 13 17.06 0.05 1.57
CA THR A 13 16.70 0.10 2.99
C THR A 13 15.19 0.29 3.16
N ALA A 14 14.62 -0.43 4.11
CA ALA A 14 13.21 -0.28 4.49
C ALA A 14 12.94 1.15 5.00
N THR A 15 11.82 1.73 4.61
CA THR A 15 11.36 2.99 5.19
C THR A 15 10.98 2.77 6.66
N TRP A 16 11.05 3.86 7.45
CA TRP A 16 10.64 3.77 8.84
C TRP A 16 9.17 3.31 9.02
N ALA A 17 8.28 3.65 8.09
CA ALA A 17 6.90 3.19 8.10
C ALA A 17 6.80 1.66 8.04
N GLN A 18 7.67 1.02 7.28
CA GLN A 18 7.65 -0.45 7.16
C GLN A 18 8.03 -1.16 8.47
N SER A 19 8.80 -0.54 9.37
CA SER A 19 9.13 -1.14 10.66
C SER A 19 7.89 -1.47 11.52
N TYR A 20 6.81 -0.71 11.37
CA TYR A 20 5.56 -0.95 12.09
C TYR A 20 4.42 -1.48 11.21
N LEU A 21 4.52 -1.34 9.88
CA LEU A 21 3.53 -1.88 8.94
C LEU A 21 3.76 -3.34 8.61
N ALA A 22 5.02 -3.74 8.35
CA ALA A 22 5.35 -5.11 7.94
C ALA A 22 4.81 -6.18 8.90
N PRO A 23 4.91 -6.05 10.24
CA PRO A 23 4.31 -7.02 11.16
C PRO A 23 2.80 -7.15 11.02
N GLN A 24 2.09 -6.04 10.76
CA GLN A 24 0.63 -6.07 10.59
C GLN A 24 0.24 -6.69 9.24
N VAL A 25 0.96 -6.35 8.18
CA VAL A 25 0.76 -6.95 6.84
C VAL A 25 1.01 -8.45 6.88
N THR A 26 2.15 -8.90 7.44
CA THR A 26 2.48 -10.33 7.58
C THR A 26 1.41 -11.07 8.38
N ARG A 27 0.94 -10.49 9.50
CA ARG A 27 -0.13 -11.09 10.32
C ARG A 27 -1.43 -11.24 9.54
N LEU A 28 -1.83 -10.24 8.75
CA LEU A 28 -3.06 -10.27 7.95
C LEU A 28 -2.90 -11.18 6.71
N LEU A 29 -1.68 -11.26 6.15
CA LEU A 29 -1.37 -12.17 5.05
C LEU A 29 -1.44 -13.63 5.50
N GLY A 30 -1.10 -13.92 6.76
CA GLY A 30 -1.12 -15.29 7.30
C GLY A 30 0.01 -16.17 6.78
N GLY A 31 -0.17 -17.48 6.86
CA GLY A 31 0.86 -18.46 6.47
C GLY A 31 1.14 -18.49 4.96
N THR A 32 2.29 -19.09 4.62
CA THR A 32 2.68 -19.36 3.23
C THR A 32 1.75 -20.39 2.57
N GLY A 33 1.67 -20.39 1.24
CA GLY A 33 0.80 -21.33 0.50
C GLY A 33 -0.58 -20.76 0.15
N ASN A 34 -0.87 -19.53 0.54
CA ASN A 34 -2.12 -18.84 0.17
C ASN A 34 -2.10 -18.25 -1.26
N GLY A 35 -1.20 -18.75 -2.13
CA GLY A 35 -1.03 -18.30 -3.51
C GLY A 35 -0.20 -17.03 -3.67
N PRO A 36 -0.04 -16.54 -4.91
CA PRO A 36 0.83 -15.41 -5.21
C PRO A 36 0.25 -14.09 -4.67
N VAL A 37 1.16 -13.19 -4.33
CA VAL A 37 0.91 -11.86 -3.77
C VAL A 37 1.41 -10.79 -4.74
N LEU A 38 0.64 -9.73 -4.95
CA LEU A 38 1.05 -8.55 -5.69
C LEU A 38 1.13 -7.35 -4.75
N ASP A 39 2.26 -6.64 -4.74
CA ASP A 39 2.46 -5.38 -4.03
C ASP A 39 2.29 -4.21 -5.00
N LEU A 40 1.17 -3.48 -4.90
CA LEU A 40 0.86 -2.30 -5.70
C LEU A 40 1.41 -1.03 -5.02
N GLY A 41 2.42 -0.43 -5.63
CA GLY A 41 3.20 0.65 -5.03
C GLY A 41 4.31 0.08 -4.13
N CYS A 42 5.09 -0.86 -4.66
CA CYS A 42 6.10 -1.60 -3.91
C CYS A 42 7.37 -0.78 -3.59
N GLY A 43 7.53 0.41 -4.19
CA GLY A 43 8.71 1.25 -4.05
C GLY A 43 10.00 0.50 -4.38
N ASN A 44 10.96 0.56 -3.45
CA ASN A 44 12.23 -0.17 -3.58
C ASN A 44 12.14 -1.68 -3.25
N GLY A 45 10.94 -2.24 -3.14
CA GLY A 45 10.69 -3.66 -2.91
C GLY A 45 11.03 -4.17 -1.49
N SER A 46 11.26 -3.30 -0.50
CA SER A 46 11.72 -3.74 0.82
C SER A 46 10.69 -4.58 1.58
N LEU A 47 9.38 -4.25 1.50
CA LEU A 47 8.31 -5.08 2.07
C LEU A 47 8.22 -6.42 1.33
N ALA A 48 8.20 -6.38 0.00
CA ALA A 48 8.12 -7.58 -0.82
C ALA A 48 9.28 -8.54 -0.53
N ARG A 49 10.53 -8.03 -0.38
CA ARG A 49 11.68 -8.87 0.02
C ARG A 49 11.51 -9.48 1.40
N THR A 50 10.95 -8.75 2.35
CA THR A 50 10.65 -9.29 3.69
C THR A 50 9.68 -10.47 3.60
N LEU A 51 8.64 -10.34 2.78
CA LEU A 51 7.65 -11.41 2.57
C LEU A 51 8.23 -12.60 1.78
N LEU A 52 9.08 -12.33 0.77
CA LEU A 52 9.81 -13.38 0.03
C LEU A 52 10.71 -14.19 0.96
N ALA A 53 11.44 -13.52 1.86
CA ALA A 53 12.28 -14.19 2.87
C ALA A 53 11.47 -15.05 3.85
N GLN A 54 10.18 -14.76 4.03
CA GLN A 54 9.23 -15.56 4.80
C GLN A 54 8.60 -16.70 3.98
N GLY A 55 8.94 -16.84 2.71
CA GLY A 55 8.49 -17.92 1.83
C GLY A 55 7.20 -17.62 1.05
N HIS A 56 6.75 -16.36 1.01
CA HIS A 56 5.64 -15.95 0.15
C HIS A 56 6.10 -15.76 -1.30
N ASP A 57 5.24 -16.05 -2.28
CA ASP A 57 5.49 -15.76 -3.70
C ASP A 57 5.01 -14.34 -4.02
N VAL A 58 5.92 -13.36 -4.06
CA VAL A 58 5.58 -11.93 -4.18
C VAL A 58 6.11 -11.34 -5.47
N TYR A 59 5.27 -10.53 -6.11
CA TYR A 59 5.59 -9.64 -7.23
C TYR A 59 5.27 -8.21 -6.81
N GLY A 60 5.91 -7.23 -7.44
CA GLY A 60 5.65 -5.83 -7.13
C GLY A 60 5.60 -4.95 -8.37
N VAL A 61 4.84 -3.87 -8.28
CA VAL A 61 4.79 -2.81 -9.29
C VAL A 61 4.84 -1.45 -8.62
N ASP A 62 5.52 -0.50 -9.25
CA ASP A 62 5.62 0.89 -8.79
C ASP A 62 5.86 1.84 -9.97
N ALA A 63 5.48 3.10 -9.84
CA ALA A 63 5.74 4.12 -10.84
C ALA A 63 7.20 4.62 -10.82
N SER A 64 7.92 4.41 -9.71
CA SER A 64 9.32 4.83 -9.53
C SER A 64 10.28 3.86 -10.24
N GLU A 65 10.87 4.30 -11.34
CA GLU A 65 11.91 3.53 -12.05
C GLU A 65 13.10 3.25 -11.13
N SER A 66 13.56 4.25 -10.37
CA SER A 66 14.66 4.10 -9.41
C SER A 66 14.36 3.06 -8.33
N GLY A 67 13.10 3.00 -7.86
CA GLY A 67 12.64 1.99 -6.90
C GLY A 67 12.66 0.59 -7.48
N ILE A 68 12.15 0.42 -8.69
CA ILE A 68 12.09 -0.87 -9.40
C ILE A 68 13.49 -1.40 -9.73
N ASP A 69 14.41 -0.52 -10.16
CA ASP A 69 15.81 -0.89 -10.41
C ASP A 69 16.48 -1.44 -9.15
N ILE A 70 16.30 -0.75 -8.02
CA ILE A 70 16.82 -1.21 -6.72
C ILE A 70 16.18 -2.54 -6.31
N ALA A 71 14.88 -2.70 -6.49
CA ALA A 71 14.16 -3.93 -6.15
C ALA A 71 14.66 -5.12 -6.98
N ASN A 72 14.81 -4.94 -8.31
CA ASN A 72 15.30 -5.99 -9.21
C ASN A 72 16.78 -6.28 -9.04
N ALA A 73 17.61 -5.32 -8.61
CA ALA A 73 19.01 -5.59 -8.27
C ALA A 73 19.13 -6.58 -7.10
N GLN A 74 18.14 -6.64 -6.21
CA GLN A 74 18.11 -7.57 -5.07
C GLN A 74 17.37 -8.88 -5.40
N THR A 75 16.34 -8.80 -6.23
CA THR A 75 15.46 -9.96 -6.56
C THR A 75 14.98 -9.84 -8.01
N PRO A 76 15.77 -10.26 -8.99
CA PRO A 76 15.50 -10.05 -10.40
C PRO A 76 14.17 -10.67 -10.89
N GLY A 77 13.50 -9.96 -11.82
CA GLY A 77 12.36 -10.47 -12.58
C GLY A 77 11.04 -10.52 -11.82
N ARG A 78 10.93 -9.82 -10.68
CA ARG A 78 9.71 -9.78 -9.87
C ARG A 78 9.08 -8.39 -9.76
N PHE A 79 9.79 -7.34 -10.18
CA PHE A 79 9.34 -5.97 -10.03
C PHE A 79 9.28 -5.26 -11.38
N PHE A 80 8.19 -4.53 -11.61
CA PHE A 80 7.91 -3.91 -12.91
C PHE A 80 7.42 -2.48 -12.74
N VAL A 81 7.78 -1.61 -13.68
CA VAL A 81 7.30 -0.22 -13.68
C VAL A 81 5.83 -0.18 -14.06
N LEU A 82 5.01 0.50 -13.26
CA LEU A 82 3.60 0.71 -13.52
C LEU A 82 3.11 2.01 -12.90
N ASP A 83 2.56 2.91 -13.71
CA ASP A 83 1.76 4.03 -13.21
C ASP A 83 0.39 3.52 -12.75
N LEU A 84 0.10 3.64 -11.44
CA LEU A 84 -1.15 3.19 -10.83
C LEU A 84 -2.39 4.03 -11.24
N ASN A 85 -2.20 5.12 -11.99
CA ASN A 85 -3.30 5.80 -12.68
C ASN A 85 -3.77 5.02 -13.91
N THR A 86 -2.98 4.04 -14.38
CA THR A 86 -3.40 3.08 -15.42
C THR A 86 -4.11 1.90 -14.78
N THR A 87 -4.97 1.25 -15.54
CA THR A 87 -5.77 0.14 -15.01
C THR A 87 -5.28 -1.23 -15.47
N SER A 88 -4.23 -1.30 -16.29
CA SER A 88 -3.70 -2.55 -16.86
C SER A 88 -2.36 -2.90 -16.19
N LEU A 89 -2.20 -4.14 -15.79
CA LEU A 89 -0.92 -4.65 -15.31
C LEU A 89 0.11 -4.69 -16.47
N PRO A 90 1.43 -4.67 -16.16
CA PRO A 90 2.48 -4.94 -17.13
C PRO A 90 2.26 -6.27 -17.85
N ALA A 91 2.76 -6.40 -19.09
CA ALA A 91 2.58 -7.59 -19.92
C ALA A 91 3.04 -8.89 -19.21
N GLU A 92 4.11 -8.80 -18.43
CA GLU A 92 4.69 -9.90 -17.66
C GLU A 92 3.75 -10.44 -16.56
N LEU A 93 2.80 -9.62 -16.11
CA LEU A 93 1.83 -9.95 -15.07
C LEU A 93 0.39 -10.02 -15.60
N ALA A 94 0.13 -9.72 -16.88
CA ALA A 94 -1.22 -9.54 -17.44
C ALA A 94 -2.09 -10.81 -17.29
N ASP A 95 -1.50 -11.99 -17.46
CA ASP A 95 -2.19 -13.28 -17.36
C ASP A 95 -2.17 -13.88 -15.94
N ARG A 96 -1.50 -13.21 -14.99
CA ARG A 96 -1.46 -13.67 -13.60
C ARG A 96 -2.69 -13.23 -12.84
N ARG A 97 -3.09 -14.07 -11.87
CA ARG A 97 -4.08 -13.72 -10.85
C ARG A 97 -3.47 -13.95 -9.48
N PHE A 98 -3.73 -13.01 -8.58
CA PHE A 98 -3.15 -12.98 -7.25
C PHE A 98 -4.20 -13.28 -6.19
N ASN A 99 -3.85 -14.11 -5.23
CA ASN A 99 -4.74 -14.42 -4.11
C ASN A 99 -4.81 -13.27 -3.10
N THR A 100 -3.73 -12.49 -3.03
CA THR A 100 -3.69 -11.28 -2.22
C THR A 100 -3.03 -10.15 -3.01
N VAL A 101 -3.64 -8.97 -2.96
CA VAL A 101 -3.01 -7.71 -3.35
C VAL A 101 -2.70 -6.94 -2.08
N ILE A 102 -1.49 -6.39 -1.99
CA ILE A 102 -1.05 -5.50 -0.91
C ILE A 102 -0.85 -4.11 -1.52
N SER A 103 -1.17 -3.05 -0.77
CA SER A 103 -0.75 -1.69 -1.11
C SER A 103 -0.54 -0.91 0.19
N THR A 104 0.67 -0.44 0.44
CA THR A 104 1.02 0.18 1.72
C THR A 104 1.50 1.61 1.54
N GLU A 105 0.78 2.57 2.16
CA GLU A 105 1.09 4.02 2.13
C GLU A 105 1.19 4.54 0.68
N VAL A 106 0.18 4.25 -0.13
CA VAL A 106 0.09 4.65 -1.55
C VAL A 106 -1.19 5.44 -1.84
N ILE A 107 -2.34 4.96 -1.36
CA ILE A 107 -3.66 5.49 -1.73
C ILE A 107 -3.84 6.97 -1.35
N GLU A 108 -3.16 7.44 -0.33
CA GLU A 108 -3.16 8.84 0.12
C GLU A 108 -2.46 9.80 -0.83
N HIS A 109 -1.61 9.32 -1.71
CA HIS A 109 -0.88 10.10 -2.72
C HIS A 109 -1.63 10.22 -4.05
N LEU A 110 -2.69 9.42 -4.25
CA LEU A 110 -3.38 9.34 -5.54
C LEU A 110 -4.50 10.37 -5.65
N TYR A 111 -4.55 11.12 -6.76
CA TYR A 111 -5.69 11.97 -7.12
C TYR A 111 -6.96 11.14 -7.28
N ASP A 112 -6.86 10.00 -7.95
CA ASP A 112 -7.94 9.01 -8.10
C ASP A 112 -7.62 7.71 -7.33
N PRO A 113 -8.01 7.59 -6.06
CA PRO A 113 -7.82 6.37 -5.28
C PRO A 113 -8.64 5.18 -5.81
N ARG A 114 -9.68 5.43 -6.63
CA ARG A 114 -10.48 4.36 -7.24
C ARG A 114 -9.72 3.62 -8.34
N ALA A 115 -8.79 4.28 -9.03
CA ALA A 115 -7.92 3.63 -10.00
C ALA A 115 -7.07 2.53 -9.37
N LEU A 116 -6.50 2.76 -8.17
CA LEU A 116 -5.78 1.74 -7.39
C LEU A 116 -6.67 0.53 -7.08
N LEU A 117 -7.90 0.78 -6.61
CA LEU A 117 -8.83 -0.30 -6.24
C LEU A 117 -9.32 -1.08 -7.47
N ALA A 118 -9.52 -0.40 -8.60
CA ALA A 118 -9.83 -1.06 -9.87
C ALA A 118 -8.67 -1.94 -10.35
N SER A 119 -7.43 -1.48 -10.21
CA SER A 119 -6.22 -2.26 -10.53
C SER A 119 -6.09 -3.48 -9.62
N ALA A 120 -6.32 -3.31 -8.31
CA ALA A 120 -6.35 -4.41 -7.35
C ALA A 120 -7.41 -5.47 -7.71
N ARG A 121 -8.64 -5.05 -8.05
CA ARG A 121 -9.71 -5.97 -8.47
C ARG A 121 -9.35 -6.78 -9.70
N ARG A 122 -8.73 -6.16 -10.69
CA ARG A 122 -8.32 -6.87 -11.93
C ARG A 122 -7.21 -7.87 -11.68
N ALA A 123 -6.29 -7.54 -10.76
CA ALA A 123 -5.18 -8.41 -10.39
C ALA A 123 -5.63 -9.62 -9.56
N LEU A 124 -6.68 -9.47 -8.76
CA LEU A 124 -7.15 -10.51 -7.84
C LEU A 124 -7.77 -11.70 -8.57
N ALA A 125 -7.51 -12.88 -8.04
CA ALA A 125 -8.26 -14.09 -8.33
C ALA A 125 -9.68 -13.99 -7.71
N PRO A 126 -10.66 -14.75 -8.22
CA PRO A 126 -11.96 -14.85 -7.55
C PRO A 126 -11.82 -15.25 -6.07
N GLY A 127 -12.49 -14.52 -5.18
CA GLY A 127 -12.37 -14.71 -3.73
C GLY A 127 -11.05 -14.20 -3.13
N GLY A 128 -10.23 -13.50 -3.91
CA GLY A 128 -9.01 -12.88 -3.44
C GLY A 128 -9.26 -11.69 -2.52
N ARG A 129 -8.20 -11.22 -1.85
CA ARG A 129 -8.29 -10.15 -0.84
C ARG A 129 -7.28 -9.04 -1.08
N LEU A 130 -7.64 -7.86 -0.61
CA LEU A 130 -6.80 -6.67 -0.58
C LEU A 130 -6.35 -6.39 0.86
N ILE A 131 -5.06 -6.17 1.08
CA ILE A 131 -4.49 -5.63 2.32
C ILE A 131 -3.99 -4.22 2.00
N LEU A 132 -4.64 -3.20 2.56
CA LEU A 132 -4.41 -1.80 2.23
C LEU A 132 -4.01 -1.02 3.49
N SER A 133 -2.92 -0.26 3.44
CA SER A 133 -2.59 0.70 4.50
C SER A 133 -2.59 2.14 4.01
N THR A 134 -2.81 3.04 4.96
CA THR A 134 -2.72 4.50 4.79
C THR A 134 -2.56 5.15 6.17
N PRO A 135 -2.04 6.40 6.27
CA PRO A 135 -2.00 7.11 7.53
C PRO A 135 -3.37 7.19 8.22
N TYR A 136 -3.37 6.95 9.52
CA TYR A 136 -4.60 6.96 10.31
C TYR A 136 -5.03 8.37 10.68
N HIS A 137 -6.18 8.81 10.19
CA HIS A 137 -6.81 10.10 10.52
C HIS A 137 -8.07 9.90 11.37
N GLY A 138 -7.90 9.31 12.56
CA GLY A 138 -8.97 9.16 13.53
C GLY A 138 -9.22 10.43 14.34
N TYR A 139 -10.46 10.60 14.83
CA TYR A 139 -10.90 11.79 15.54
C TYR A 139 -9.97 12.15 16.72
N LEU A 140 -9.72 11.22 17.64
CA LEU A 140 -8.91 11.49 18.83
C LEU A 140 -7.46 11.87 18.48
N LYS A 141 -6.86 11.25 17.47
CA LYS A 141 -5.52 11.61 16.98
C LYS A 141 -5.51 13.04 16.45
N ASN A 142 -6.51 13.41 15.63
CA ASN A 142 -6.58 14.76 15.04
C ASN A 142 -6.81 15.82 16.10
N VAL A 143 -7.65 15.56 17.11
CA VAL A 143 -7.83 16.45 18.27
C VAL A 143 -6.53 16.62 19.04
N ALA A 144 -5.79 15.53 19.32
CA ALA A 144 -4.50 15.60 20.01
C ALA A 144 -3.46 16.41 19.21
N LEU A 145 -3.43 16.26 17.88
CA LEU A 145 -2.55 17.03 17.00
C LEU A 145 -2.90 18.52 17.01
N ALA A 146 -4.19 18.85 16.97
CA ALA A 146 -4.68 20.24 17.01
C ALA A 146 -4.32 20.90 18.34
N LEU A 147 -4.63 20.25 19.47
CA LEU A 147 -4.35 20.78 20.81
C LEU A 147 -2.84 20.91 21.10
N SER A 148 -2.02 20.07 20.49
CA SER A 148 -0.55 20.10 20.65
C SER A 148 0.18 21.03 19.68
N GLY A 149 -0.55 21.69 18.74
CA GLY A 149 0.04 22.54 17.70
C GLY A 149 0.90 21.78 16.68
N LYS A 150 0.68 20.47 16.49
CA LYS A 150 1.51 19.61 15.63
C LYS A 150 0.89 19.31 14.27
N LEU A 151 -0.17 20.01 13.89
CA LEU A 151 -0.86 19.78 12.60
C LEU A 151 0.05 20.06 11.41
N ASP A 152 0.77 21.18 11.40
CA ASP A 152 1.63 21.58 10.28
C ASP A 152 2.72 20.53 9.99
N GLY A 153 3.39 20.06 11.05
CA GLY A 153 4.39 19.00 10.92
C GLY A 153 3.79 17.64 10.57
N HIS A 154 2.49 17.43 10.81
CA HIS A 154 1.80 16.17 10.48
C HIS A 154 1.35 16.14 9.02
N PHE A 155 0.85 17.24 8.49
CA PHE A 155 0.35 17.31 7.12
C PHE A 155 1.45 17.53 6.07
N THR A 156 2.66 17.94 6.49
CA THR A 156 3.86 18.04 5.60
C THR A 156 3.55 18.78 4.28
N VAL A 157 2.84 19.92 4.35
CA VAL A 157 2.32 20.65 3.18
C VAL A 157 3.38 21.15 2.20
N LEU A 158 4.64 21.23 2.61
CA LEU A 158 5.76 21.65 1.77
C LEU A 158 6.45 20.46 1.06
N TRP A 159 5.95 19.24 1.28
CA TRP A 159 6.50 18.06 0.61
C TRP A 159 5.77 17.83 -0.72
N ASP A 160 6.46 18.09 -1.84
CA ASP A 160 5.95 17.82 -3.18
C ASP A 160 5.72 16.31 -3.36
N GLY A 161 4.51 15.91 -3.78
CA GLY A 161 4.11 14.51 -3.81
C GLY A 161 3.69 13.91 -2.46
N GLY A 162 3.50 14.77 -1.44
CA GLY A 162 3.01 14.38 -0.12
C GLY A 162 1.56 13.88 -0.12
N HIS A 163 1.01 13.73 1.08
CA HIS A 163 -0.35 13.19 1.24
C HIS A 163 -1.41 14.22 0.79
N ILE A 164 -2.29 13.80 -0.12
CA ILE A 164 -3.42 14.60 -0.63
C ILE A 164 -4.78 14.06 -0.21
N LYS A 165 -4.84 12.82 0.33
CA LYS A 165 -6.05 12.21 0.87
C LYS A 165 -5.84 11.83 2.33
N PHE A 166 -6.84 12.10 3.16
CA PHE A 166 -6.78 11.91 4.62
C PHE A 166 -7.92 11.00 5.05
N PHE A 167 -7.66 9.68 5.04
CA PHE A 167 -8.68 8.68 5.33
C PHE A 167 -8.84 8.44 6.83
N SER A 168 -10.09 8.46 7.30
CA SER A 168 -10.48 7.76 8.52
C SER A 168 -10.82 6.30 8.20
N ARG A 169 -10.92 5.45 9.24
CA ARG A 169 -11.41 4.08 9.05
C ARG A 169 -12.77 4.04 8.34
N ALA A 170 -13.68 4.94 8.72
CA ALA A 170 -15.02 4.99 8.14
C ALA A 170 -15.00 5.33 6.65
N THR A 171 -14.27 6.40 6.27
CA THR A 171 -14.22 6.85 4.88
C THR A 171 -13.48 5.86 3.97
N LEU A 172 -12.40 5.21 4.46
CA LEU A 172 -11.73 4.18 3.69
C LEU A 172 -12.60 2.92 3.54
N THR A 173 -13.31 2.49 4.60
CA THR A 173 -14.25 1.37 4.51
C THR A 173 -15.39 1.66 3.52
N GLN A 174 -15.90 2.89 3.52
CA GLN A 174 -16.94 3.31 2.56
C GLN A 174 -16.42 3.27 1.12
N LEU A 175 -15.22 3.78 0.87
CA LEU A 175 -14.58 3.75 -0.45
C LEU A 175 -14.41 2.28 -0.92
N LEU A 176 -13.87 1.42 -0.07
CA LEU A 176 -13.69 -0.01 -0.38
C LEU A 176 -15.00 -0.69 -0.75
N ARG A 177 -16.08 -0.44 0.00
CA ARG A 177 -17.41 -0.99 -0.31
C ARG A 177 -17.96 -0.51 -1.66
N GLN A 178 -17.79 0.76 -1.99
CA GLN A 178 -18.21 1.33 -3.26
C GLN A 178 -17.47 0.67 -4.44
N GLU A 179 -16.23 0.22 -4.22
CA GLU A 179 -15.40 -0.43 -5.22
C GLU A 179 -15.51 -1.98 -5.20
N GLY A 180 -16.49 -2.54 -4.50
CA GLY A 180 -16.78 -3.99 -4.49
C GLY A 180 -15.86 -4.80 -3.57
N PHE A 181 -15.43 -4.20 -2.44
CA PHE A 181 -14.69 -4.89 -1.39
C PHE A 181 -15.44 -4.86 -0.07
N GLU A 182 -15.41 -5.97 0.66
CA GLU A 182 -15.92 -6.07 2.02
C GLU A 182 -14.77 -6.12 3.02
N VAL A 183 -14.71 -5.13 3.94
CA VAL A 183 -13.67 -5.09 4.98
C VAL A 183 -13.92 -6.16 6.03
N THR A 184 -12.96 -7.06 6.18
CA THR A 184 -13.02 -8.22 7.10
C THR A 184 -12.13 -8.07 8.32
N ALA A 185 -11.07 -7.22 8.24
CA ALA A 185 -10.19 -6.97 9.38
C ALA A 185 -9.64 -5.55 9.38
N PHE A 186 -9.26 -5.09 10.57
CA PHE A 186 -8.62 -3.81 10.83
C PHE A 186 -7.47 -3.99 11.81
N ALA A 187 -6.36 -3.30 11.56
CA ALA A 187 -5.25 -3.18 12.48
C ALA A 187 -4.74 -1.73 12.51
N GLY A 188 -4.49 -1.21 13.70
CA GLY A 188 -3.72 0.02 13.87
C GLY A 188 -2.23 -0.29 13.99
N ALA A 189 -1.39 0.61 13.51
CA ALA A 189 0.05 0.43 13.48
C ALA A 189 0.81 1.66 13.99
N GLY A 190 1.95 1.45 14.64
CA GLY A 190 2.96 2.45 14.96
C GLY A 190 2.85 3.16 16.30
N ARG A 191 1.74 3.11 17.02
CA ARG A 191 1.53 3.71 18.35
C ARG A 191 0.44 2.97 19.12
N MET A 192 0.07 3.52 20.29
CA MET A 192 -1.05 3.00 21.10
C MET A 192 -2.41 3.18 20.39
N PRO A 193 -3.44 2.43 20.83
CA PRO A 193 -4.79 2.53 20.26
C PRO A 193 -5.31 3.97 20.16
N TRP A 194 -6.02 4.24 19.05
CA TRP A 194 -6.58 5.53 18.61
C TRP A 194 -5.57 6.64 18.31
N LEU A 195 -4.27 6.46 18.64
CA LEU A 195 -3.18 7.36 18.27
C LEU A 195 -2.23 6.74 17.23
N TRP A 196 -2.66 5.70 16.53
CA TRP A 196 -1.86 5.01 15.51
C TRP A 196 -1.28 5.98 14.47
N LYS A 197 -0.12 5.62 13.93
CA LYS A 197 0.47 6.33 12.79
C LYS A 197 -0.28 6.00 11.51
N SER A 198 -0.46 4.71 11.27
CA SER A 198 -1.16 4.17 10.11
C SER A 198 -2.24 3.17 10.53
N MET A 199 -3.13 2.88 9.63
CA MET A 199 -4.12 1.81 9.71
C MET A 199 -3.93 0.84 8.56
N VAL A 200 -4.22 -0.44 8.82
CA VAL A 200 -4.20 -1.51 7.82
C VAL A 200 -5.57 -2.17 7.81
N LEU A 201 -6.19 -2.24 6.64
CA LEU A 201 -7.45 -2.92 6.42
C LEU A 201 -7.21 -4.17 5.55
N CYS A 202 -7.89 -5.26 5.89
CA CYS A 202 -8.03 -6.40 5.00
C CYS A 202 -9.45 -6.43 4.48
N ALA A 203 -9.64 -6.61 3.17
CA ALA A 203 -10.94 -6.63 2.54
C ALA A 203 -11.01 -7.72 1.47
N ASN A 204 -12.11 -8.48 1.45
CA ASN A 204 -12.36 -9.49 0.44
C ASN A 204 -13.03 -8.86 -0.78
N MET A 205 -12.66 -9.30 -1.96
CA MET A 205 -13.36 -8.96 -3.20
C MET A 205 -14.73 -9.65 -3.23
N LEU A 206 -15.80 -8.86 -3.47
CA LEU A 206 -17.19 -9.33 -3.59
C LEU A 206 -17.48 -9.93 -4.97
#